data_94a744ca9601596920704176e42c5c5d
#
_entry.id   94a744ca9601596920704176e42c5c5d
#
_cell.length_a   1.000
_cell.length_b   1.000
_cell.length_c   1.000
_cell.angle_alpha   90.00
_cell.angle_beta   90.00
_cell.angle_gamma   90.00
#
_symmetry.space_group_name_H-M   'P 1'
#
loop_
_entity.id
_entity.type
_entity.pdbx_description
1 polymer ?
#
loop_
_entity_poly.entity_id
_entity_poly.type
_entity_poly.pdbx_seq_one_letter_code
_entity_poly.pdbx_strand_id
1 'polypeptide(L)'
;MRREEMAINESMMQLIWVLVGGYIIRAVSKKQTVQVLGEPQKRWSKSSALLLMIPLILWATYRSLYIGDTGTYVNAFNRMPDTLAELSAYVGTLKKDKGFYTFAALIRIFISKDYRVYLFIIAAIQGVILALVLRKYSSDYWLSIFLFVAATDYLSWMNNGIRQFVAVVIVFAGTKWLLERKNIQYILLVLFASLFHQTALLMIPIGFILQGKAWNIKTLLFIAASLAAVVFVDRFTDILDNALSETQYENVVSDWESFNDDGTNVFRVLVYSMPAILAFIGRKRIKTDDDPVITMATNASLITSGIYLVSMVTSGIFVGRLPIYVSLYSNCILLPWETENIFSRESSQLVKLLMIVCYIAFYYYAMFIN
;
A
#
# COMPACT_ATOMS: atom_id res chain seq x y z
N MET A 1 7.37 3.04 27.12
CA MET A 1 6.04 3.19 27.77
C MET A 1 5.25 4.42 27.27
N ARG A 2 5.53 5.67 27.66
CA ARG A 2 4.75 6.83 27.17
C ARG A 2 4.72 7.04 25.64
N ARG A 3 5.77 6.68 24.91
CA ARG A 3 5.86 6.89 23.45
C ARG A 3 5.05 5.86 22.68
N GLU A 4 5.10 4.62 23.10
CA GLU A 4 4.31 3.52 22.53
C GLU A 4 2.83 3.71 22.83
N GLU A 5 2.47 4.12 24.05
CA GLU A 5 1.10 4.46 24.43
C GLU A 5 0.51 5.59 23.57
N MET A 6 1.30 6.63 23.22
CA MET A 6 0.83 7.70 22.33
C MET A 6 0.58 7.20 20.91
N ALA A 7 1.49 6.39 20.35
CA ALA A 7 1.32 5.84 19.01
C ALA A 7 0.11 4.90 18.92
N ILE A 8 -0.08 4.08 19.94
CA ILE A 8 -1.24 3.19 20.08
C ILE A 8 -2.55 4.00 20.16
N ASN A 9 -2.59 5.03 21.00
CA ASN A 9 -3.78 5.87 21.14
C ASN A 9 -4.15 6.60 19.84
N GLU A 10 -3.17 7.14 19.11
CA GLU A 10 -3.41 7.77 17.81
C GLU A 10 -3.97 6.77 16.79
N SER A 11 -3.40 5.59 16.70
CA SER A 11 -3.86 4.54 15.79
C SER A 11 -5.27 4.05 16.15
N MET A 12 -5.59 3.89 17.44
CA MET A 12 -6.94 3.53 17.89
C MET A 12 -7.97 4.61 17.53
N MET A 13 -7.64 5.89 17.67
CA MET A 13 -8.53 6.98 17.26
C MET A 13 -8.82 6.96 15.76
N GLN A 14 -7.82 6.61 14.94
CA GLN A 14 -8.01 6.44 13.49
C GLN A 14 -8.97 5.29 13.17
N LEU A 15 -8.83 4.15 13.86
CA LEU A 15 -9.74 3.01 13.70
C LEU A 15 -11.17 3.37 14.12
N ILE A 16 -11.34 4.03 15.29
CA ILE A 16 -12.65 4.49 15.78
C ILE A 16 -13.27 5.49 14.79
N TRP A 17 -12.48 6.43 14.27
CA TRP A 17 -12.95 7.38 13.25
C TRP A 17 -13.50 6.67 12.02
N VAL A 18 -12.78 5.69 11.49
CA VAL A 18 -13.23 4.98 10.28
C VAL A 18 -14.45 4.12 10.57
N LEU A 19 -14.55 3.49 11.74
CA LEU A 19 -15.73 2.73 12.13
C LEU A 19 -16.94 3.62 12.33
N VAL A 20 -16.86 4.61 13.22
CA VAL A 20 -18.00 5.44 13.62
C VAL A 20 -18.25 6.56 12.62
N GLY A 21 -17.25 7.40 12.36
CA GLY A 21 -17.35 8.52 11.42
C GLY A 21 -17.61 8.04 10.01
N GLY A 22 -16.93 6.97 9.60
CA GLY A 22 -17.14 6.35 8.30
C GLY A 22 -18.53 5.77 8.13
N TYR A 23 -19.11 5.14 9.15
CA TYR A 23 -20.49 4.67 9.13
C TYR A 23 -21.50 5.81 8.99
N ILE A 24 -21.31 6.90 9.75
CA ILE A 24 -22.15 8.11 9.67
C ILE A 24 -22.06 8.73 8.27
N ILE A 25 -20.84 8.93 7.75
CA ILE A 25 -20.64 9.49 6.42
C ILE A 25 -21.28 8.60 5.35
N ARG A 26 -21.17 7.26 5.49
CA ARG A 26 -21.80 6.30 4.59
C ARG A 26 -23.32 6.48 4.56
N ALA A 27 -23.95 6.69 5.71
CA ALA A 27 -25.41 6.85 5.82
C ALA A 27 -25.93 8.11 5.11
N VAL A 28 -25.14 9.21 5.13
CA VAL A 28 -25.52 10.51 4.55
C VAL A 28 -24.91 10.76 3.17
N SER A 29 -23.99 9.90 2.72
CA SER A 29 -23.25 10.09 1.46
C SER A 29 -24.14 9.92 0.24
N LYS A 30 -24.17 10.95 -0.61
CA LYS A 30 -24.78 10.87 -1.94
C LYS A 30 -23.90 10.02 -2.85
N LYS A 31 -24.52 9.06 -3.54
CA LYS A 31 -23.85 8.29 -4.59
C LYS A 31 -23.86 9.06 -5.90
N GLN A 32 -22.74 9.02 -6.63
CA GLN A 32 -22.56 9.61 -7.95
C GLN A 32 -22.26 8.51 -8.97
N THR A 33 -22.72 8.70 -10.21
CA THR A 33 -22.33 7.82 -11.31
C THR A 33 -20.91 8.14 -11.73
N VAL A 34 -20.05 7.15 -11.77
CA VAL A 34 -18.63 7.24 -12.17
C VAL A 34 -18.39 6.23 -13.28
N GLN A 35 -17.73 6.67 -14.34
CA GLN A 35 -17.30 5.77 -15.42
C GLN A 35 -16.08 4.95 -14.99
N VAL A 36 -16.25 3.64 -14.92
CA VAL A 36 -15.19 2.67 -14.68
C VAL A 36 -15.05 1.82 -15.94
N LEU A 37 -13.98 2.03 -16.69
CA LEU A 37 -13.72 1.37 -17.97
C LEU A 37 -14.88 1.46 -18.99
N GLY A 38 -15.58 2.58 -18.98
CA GLY A 38 -16.75 2.81 -19.86
C GLY A 38 -18.09 2.44 -19.24
N GLU A 39 -18.10 1.67 -18.15
CA GLU A 39 -19.33 1.24 -17.49
C GLU A 39 -19.74 2.21 -16.36
N PRO A 40 -21.02 2.61 -16.29
CA PRO A 40 -21.51 3.52 -15.26
C PRO A 40 -21.69 2.78 -13.93
N GLN A 41 -20.97 3.18 -12.90
CA GLN A 41 -21.06 2.59 -11.58
C GLN A 41 -21.40 3.62 -10.50
N LYS A 42 -22.23 3.22 -9.52
CA LYS A 42 -22.59 4.08 -8.38
C LYS A 42 -21.47 4.05 -7.33
N ARG A 43 -20.87 5.19 -7.07
CA ARG A 43 -19.77 5.39 -6.11
C ARG A 43 -20.09 6.56 -5.16
N TRP A 44 -19.40 6.63 -4.03
CA TRP A 44 -19.49 7.78 -3.14
C TRP A 44 -19.19 9.08 -3.90
N SER A 45 -19.70 10.23 -3.45
CA SER A 45 -19.27 11.53 -3.94
C SER A 45 -17.78 11.75 -3.62
N LYS A 46 -17.08 12.58 -4.41
CA LYS A 46 -15.68 12.92 -4.11
C LYS A 46 -15.55 13.59 -2.75
N SER A 47 -16.48 14.51 -2.42
CA SER A 47 -16.50 15.22 -1.14
C SER A 47 -16.66 14.26 0.06
N SER A 48 -17.59 13.31 -0.01
CA SER A 48 -17.77 12.32 1.06
C SER A 48 -16.56 11.42 1.22
N ALA A 49 -15.93 11.01 0.11
CA ALA A 49 -14.73 10.19 0.16
C ALA A 49 -13.55 10.94 0.80
N LEU A 50 -13.35 12.20 0.42
CA LEU A 50 -12.30 13.04 1.01
C LEU A 50 -12.61 13.39 2.47
N LEU A 51 -13.88 13.62 2.83
CA LEU A 51 -14.27 13.88 4.22
C LEU A 51 -13.87 12.74 5.16
N LEU A 52 -13.98 11.48 4.72
CA LEU A 52 -13.51 10.34 5.50
C LEU A 52 -11.97 10.31 5.62
N MET A 53 -11.25 10.75 4.59
CA MET A 53 -9.79 10.70 4.55
C MET A 53 -9.12 11.90 5.27
N ILE A 54 -9.76 13.07 5.33
CA ILE A 54 -9.18 14.29 5.92
C ILE A 54 -8.63 14.06 7.34
N PRO A 55 -9.34 13.44 8.31
CA PRO A 55 -8.76 13.20 9.62
C PRO A 55 -7.53 12.31 9.60
N LEU A 56 -7.46 11.30 8.73
CA LEU A 56 -6.28 10.45 8.57
C LEU A 56 -5.08 11.27 8.06
N ILE A 57 -5.30 12.19 7.13
CA ILE A 57 -4.28 13.13 6.63
C ILE A 57 -3.81 14.04 7.77
N LEU A 58 -4.74 14.58 8.57
CA LEU A 58 -4.39 15.46 9.69
C LEU A 58 -3.61 14.71 10.77
N TRP A 59 -4.00 13.49 11.13
CA TRP A 59 -3.21 12.67 12.06
C TRP A 59 -1.81 12.39 11.52
N ALA A 60 -1.69 12.04 10.24
CA ALA A 60 -0.38 11.86 9.61
C ALA A 60 0.46 13.15 9.60
N THR A 61 -0.18 14.32 9.56
CA THR A 61 0.48 15.64 9.61
C THR A 61 1.00 15.97 11.00
N TYR A 62 0.15 15.77 12.02
CA TYR A 62 0.44 16.18 13.40
C TYR A 62 0.99 15.07 14.28
N ARG A 63 1.32 13.91 13.69
CA ARG A 63 1.89 12.77 14.42
C ARG A 63 3.15 13.15 15.19
N SER A 64 3.37 12.46 16.30
CA SER A 64 4.56 12.65 17.13
C SER A 64 5.85 12.38 16.33
N LEU A 65 6.91 13.17 16.60
CA LEU A 65 8.25 12.96 16.01
C LEU A 65 8.88 11.62 16.41
N TYR A 66 8.33 10.96 17.41
CA TYR A 66 8.79 9.65 17.89
C TYR A 66 8.14 8.46 17.17
N ILE A 67 7.18 8.70 16.28
CA ILE A 67 6.56 7.62 15.50
C ILE A 67 7.47 7.26 14.32
N GLY A 68 8.03 6.05 14.37
CA GLY A 68 8.92 5.52 13.33
C GLY A 68 10.05 6.51 12.97
N ASP A 69 10.28 6.71 11.69
CA ASP A 69 11.33 7.59 11.15
C ASP A 69 10.92 9.07 11.06
N THR A 70 9.79 9.49 11.65
CA THR A 70 9.29 10.88 11.51
C THR A 70 10.32 11.90 11.93
N GLY A 71 11.00 11.70 13.07
CA GLY A 71 12.07 12.59 13.53
C GLY A 71 13.24 12.67 12.56
N THR A 72 13.62 11.57 11.93
CA THR A 72 14.67 11.50 10.91
C THR A 72 14.29 12.33 9.67
N TYR A 73 13.05 12.18 9.19
CA TYR A 73 12.57 12.97 8.05
C TYR A 73 12.48 14.47 8.36
N VAL A 74 12.03 14.85 9.55
CA VAL A 74 11.94 16.24 9.98
C VAL A 74 13.35 16.85 10.15
N ASN A 75 14.28 16.11 10.75
CA ASN A 75 15.66 16.56 10.87
C ASN A 75 16.32 16.73 9.50
N ALA A 76 16.09 15.80 8.57
CA ALA A 76 16.57 15.93 7.20
C ALA A 76 15.99 17.17 6.51
N PHE A 77 14.66 17.37 6.60
CA PHE A 77 13.97 18.54 6.04
C PHE A 77 14.52 19.85 6.58
N ASN A 78 14.77 19.96 7.88
CA ASN A 78 15.29 21.17 8.52
C ASN A 78 16.72 21.52 8.08
N ARG A 79 17.47 20.56 7.53
CA ARG A 79 18.84 20.74 7.02
C ARG A 79 18.91 20.92 5.51
N MET A 80 17.77 20.88 4.80
CA MET A 80 17.71 21.10 3.35
C MET A 80 18.01 22.56 3.01
N PRO A 81 18.47 22.83 1.77
CA PRO A 81 18.78 24.18 1.33
C PRO A 81 17.57 25.12 1.38
N ASP A 82 17.84 26.39 1.60
CA ASP A 82 16.86 27.46 1.65
C ASP A 82 16.73 28.22 0.33
N THR A 83 17.65 27.97 -0.63
CA THR A 83 17.72 28.67 -1.91
C THR A 83 17.89 27.70 -3.08
N LEU A 84 17.46 28.12 -4.28
CA LEU A 84 17.69 27.33 -5.51
C LEU A 84 19.18 27.21 -5.86
N ALA A 85 19.99 28.20 -5.51
CA ALA A 85 21.43 28.17 -5.79
C ALA A 85 22.13 26.99 -5.08
N GLU A 86 21.69 26.66 -3.86
CA GLU A 86 22.20 25.54 -3.07
C GLU A 86 21.63 24.19 -3.48
N LEU A 87 20.46 24.18 -4.13
CA LEU A 87 19.73 22.95 -4.45
C LEU A 87 20.53 22.00 -5.34
N SER A 88 21.26 22.51 -6.34
CA SER A 88 22.04 21.68 -7.26
C SER A 88 23.16 20.95 -6.52
N ALA A 89 23.91 21.65 -5.66
CA ALA A 89 24.93 21.06 -4.84
C ALA A 89 24.37 20.02 -3.88
N TYR A 90 23.23 20.32 -3.23
CA TYR A 90 22.54 19.40 -2.34
C TYR A 90 22.14 18.11 -3.05
N VAL A 91 21.49 18.19 -4.23
CA VAL A 91 21.06 17.02 -5.03
C VAL A 91 22.27 16.19 -5.46
N GLY A 92 23.41 16.81 -5.71
CA GLY A 92 24.68 16.14 -6.02
C GLY A 92 25.19 15.25 -4.87
N THR A 93 24.89 15.61 -3.61
CA THR A 93 25.31 14.82 -2.44
C THR A 93 24.42 13.60 -2.18
N LEU A 94 23.22 13.55 -2.78
CA LEU A 94 22.25 12.49 -2.53
C LEU A 94 22.66 11.19 -3.24
N LYS A 95 22.73 10.09 -2.49
CA LYS A 95 23.03 8.76 -3.03
C LYS A 95 21.78 8.03 -3.55
N LYS A 96 20.60 8.26 -2.92
CA LYS A 96 19.34 7.55 -3.22
C LYS A 96 18.13 8.47 -3.13
N ASP A 97 17.01 8.06 -3.74
CA ASP A 97 15.70 8.73 -3.66
C ASP A 97 15.76 10.24 -3.96
N LYS A 98 16.59 10.61 -4.95
CA LYS A 98 16.89 12.01 -5.31
C LYS A 98 15.62 12.82 -5.57
N GLY A 99 14.60 12.23 -6.22
CA GLY A 99 13.33 12.90 -6.51
C GLY A 99 12.56 13.27 -5.24
N PHE A 100 12.51 12.37 -4.26
CA PHE A 100 11.83 12.66 -2.99
C PHE A 100 12.50 13.81 -2.24
N TYR A 101 13.83 13.79 -2.09
CA TYR A 101 14.55 14.83 -1.37
C TYR A 101 14.57 16.16 -2.14
N THR A 102 14.62 16.12 -3.47
CA THR A 102 14.46 17.32 -4.29
C THR A 102 13.08 17.93 -4.11
N PHE A 103 12.02 17.10 -4.14
CA PHE A 103 10.65 17.56 -3.90
C PHE A 103 10.50 18.19 -2.51
N ALA A 104 11.05 17.57 -1.47
CA ALA A 104 11.03 18.10 -0.11
C ALA A 104 11.79 19.44 -0.01
N ALA A 105 12.96 19.57 -0.65
CA ALA A 105 13.71 20.82 -0.70
C ALA A 105 12.94 21.92 -1.44
N LEU A 106 12.24 21.59 -2.53
CA LEU A 106 11.39 22.55 -3.24
C LEU A 106 10.23 23.06 -2.36
N ILE A 107 9.63 22.17 -1.54
CA ILE A 107 8.62 22.60 -0.54
C ILE A 107 9.25 23.61 0.42
N ARG A 108 10.45 23.33 0.93
CA ARG A 108 11.15 24.22 1.87
C ARG A 108 11.49 25.58 1.24
N ILE A 109 11.94 25.59 0.00
CA ILE A 109 12.36 26.82 -0.71
C ILE A 109 11.13 27.68 -1.08
N PHE A 110 10.09 27.07 -1.64
CA PHE A 110 8.98 27.82 -2.28
C PHE A 110 7.71 27.93 -1.44
N ILE A 111 7.48 27.00 -0.48
CA ILE A 111 6.21 26.93 0.24
C ILE A 111 6.39 27.29 1.72
N SER A 112 7.17 26.52 2.47
CA SER A 112 7.35 26.77 3.90
C SER A 112 8.55 26.02 4.47
N LYS A 113 9.21 26.66 5.45
CA LYS A 113 10.25 26.07 6.28
C LYS A 113 9.68 25.26 7.46
N ASP A 114 8.38 25.35 7.71
CA ASP A 114 7.72 24.55 8.75
C ASP A 114 7.57 23.10 8.28
N TYR A 115 8.17 22.18 9.03
CA TYR A 115 8.09 20.74 8.75
C TYR A 115 6.65 20.19 8.79
N ARG A 116 5.71 20.85 9.49
CA ARG A 116 4.30 20.43 9.51
C ARG A 116 3.66 20.63 8.14
N VAL A 117 3.99 21.71 7.45
CA VAL A 117 3.55 21.95 6.06
C VAL A 117 4.11 20.87 5.11
N TYR A 118 5.38 20.52 5.28
CA TYR A 118 6.00 19.41 4.54
C TYR A 118 5.27 18.08 4.80
N LEU A 119 5.06 17.71 6.07
CA LEU A 119 4.33 16.48 6.42
C LEU A 119 2.89 16.50 5.90
N PHE A 120 2.21 17.66 5.96
CA PHE A 120 0.86 17.83 5.41
C PHE A 120 0.82 17.58 3.91
N ILE A 121 1.73 18.16 3.15
CA ILE A 121 1.78 17.98 1.68
C ILE A 121 1.99 16.50 1.34
N ILE A 122 2.94 15.83 2.02
CA ILE A 122 3.16 14.40 1.81
C ILE A 122 1.90 13.58 2.15
N ALA A 123 1.32 13.80 3.32
CA ALA A 123 0.13 13.08 3.76
C ALA A 123 -1.09 13.35 2.86
N ALA A 124 -1.24 14.60 2.37
CA ALA A 124 -2.29 14.98 1.45
C ALA A 124 -2.15 14.28 0.09
N ILE A 125 -0.94 14.23 -0.48
CA ILE A 125 -0.68 13.48 -1.72
C ILE A 125 -1.08 12.01 -1.54
N GLN A 126 -0.61 11.38 -0.46
CA GLN A 126 -0.90 9.98 -0.15
C GLN A 126 -2.40 9.76 0.04
N GLY A 127 -3.04 10.50 0.92
CA GLY A 127 -4.43 10.30 1.30
C GLY A 127 -5.42 10.65 0.17
N VAL A 128 -5.19 11.74 -0.57
CA VAL A 128 -6.08 12.15 -1.68
C VAL A 128 -6.03 11.14 -2.82
N ILE A 129 -4.83 10.68 -3.21
CA ILE A 129 -4.70 9.67 -4.27
C ILE A 129 -5.39 8.37 -3.85
N LEU A 130 -5.12 7.87 -2.63
CA LEU A 130 -5.80 6.69 -2.08
C LEU A 130 -7.31 6.84 -2.13
N ALA A 131 -7.84 7.95 -1.58
CA ALA A 131 -9.28 8.21 -1.54
C ALA A 131 -9.90 8.15 -2.94
N LEU A 132 -9.28 8.80 -3.92
CA LEU A 132 -9.83 8.89 -5.28
C LEU A 132 -9.76 7.55 -6.03
N VAL A 133 -8.67 6.79 -5.88
CA VAL A 133 -8.50 5.49 -6.54
C VAL A 133 -9.43 4.45 -5.91
N LEU A 134 -9.43 4.33 -4.58
CA LEU A 134 -10.31 3.37 -3.88
C LEU A 134 -11.78 3.71 -4.10
N ARG A 135 -12.17 5.00 -4.03
CA ARG A 135 -13.53 5.43 -4.37
C ARG A 135 -13.95 4.99 -5.78
N LYS A 136 -13.03 5.03 -6.74
CA LYS A 136 -13.34 4.70 -8.13
C LYS A 136 -13.47 3.19 -8.35
N TYR A 137 -12.57 2.40 -7.82
CA TYR A 137 -12.41 1.01 -8.18
C TYR A 137 -12.97 0.01 -7.16
N SER A 138 -13.12 0.38 -5.89
CA SER A 138 -13.73 -0.50 -4.91
C SER A 138 -15.26 -0.51 -4.96
N SER A 139 -15.88 -1.65 -4.69
CA SER A 139 -17.33 -1.80 -4.55
C SER A 139 -17.85 -1.14 -3.27
N ASP A 140 -17.12 -1.25 -2.16
CA ASP A 140 -17.43 -0.63 -0.87
C ASP A 140 -16.27 0.24 -0.37
N TYR A 141 -16.33 1.53 -0.64
CA TYR A 141 -15.30 2.50 -0.27
C TYR A 141 -15.05 2.56 1.25
N TRP A 142 -16.13 2.53 2.06
CA TRP A 142 -15.99 2.54 3.51
C TRP A 142 -15.19 1.34 4.01
N LEU A 143 -15.55 0.15 3.52
CA LEU A 143 -14.85 -1.08 3.87
C LEU A 143 -13.38 -1.04 3.42
N SER A 144 -13.08 -0.46 2.24
CA SER A 144 -11.70 -0.28 1.79
C SER A 144 -10.87 0.57 2.75
N ILE A 145 -11.42 1.69 3.22
CA ILE A 145 -10.71 2.56 4.18
C ILE A 145 -10.60 1.89 5.55
N PHE A 146 -11.63 1.14 5.97
CA PHE A 146 -11.54 0.32 7.18
C PHE A 146 -10.39 -0.70 7.08
N LEU A 147 -10.31 -1.45 5.99
CA LEU A 147 -9.25 -2.43 5.77
C LEU A 147 -7.85 -1.77 5.67
N PHE A 148 -7.78 -0.59 5.06
CA PHE A 148 -6.55 0.21 5.00
C PHE A 148 -6.04 0.56 6.41
N VAL A 149 -6.94 0.93 7.33
CA VAL A 149 -6.57 1.28 8.71
C VAL A 149 -6.33 0.03 9.56
N ALA A 150 -7.25 -0.94 9.50
CA ALA A 150 -7.24 -2.11 10.37
C ALA A 150 -6.13 -3.12 10.04
N ALA A 151 -5.58 -3.10 8.82
CA ALA A 151 -4.42 -3.91 8.46
C ALA A 151 -3.11 -3.43 9.08
N THR A 152 -3.07 -2.25 9.70
CA THR A 152 -1.93 -1.59 10.36
C THR A 152 -0.77 -1.21 9.46
N ASP A 153 -0.31 -2.10 8.59
CA ASP A 153 0.84 -1.90 7.71
C ASP A 153 0.74 -0.65 6.83
N TYR A 154 -0.45 -0.39 6.26
CA TYR A 154 -0.63 0.76 5.36
C TYR A 154 -0.48 2.09 6.09
N LEU A 155 -1.01 2.19 7.32
CA LEU A 155 -0.80 3.36 8.17
C LEU A 155 0.66 3.48 8.61
N SER A 156 1.29 2.35 8.96
CA SER A 156 2.70 2.32 9.28
C SER A 156 3.53 2.88 8.11
N TRP A 157 3.27 2.44 6.88
CA TRP A 157 4.00 2.94 5.72
C TRP A 157 3.66 4.38 5.34
N MET A 158 2.41 4.80 5.49
CA MET A 158 2.02 6.20 5.31
C MET A 158 2.78 7.14 6.25
N ASN A 159 3.11 6.68 7.47
CA ASN A 159 3.72 7.48 8.51
C ASN A 159 5.24 7.26 8.64
N ASN A 160 5.74 6.06 8.41
CA ASN A 160 7.13 5.66 8.60
C ASN A 160 7.88 5.50 7.26
N GLY A 161 7.40 4.67 6.35
CA GLY A 161 7.99 4.50 5.02
C GLY A 161 7.56 5.56 4.00
N ILE A 162 7.52 6.85 4.36
CA ILE A 162 6.85 7.91 3.59
C ILE A 162 7.34 8.04 2.15
N ARG A 163 8.64 7.81 1.87
CA ARG A 163 9.21 7.86 0.52
C ARG A 163 8.65 6.75 -0.35
N GLN A 164 8.69 5.52 0.17
CA GLN A 164 8.16 4.35 -0.52
C GLN A 164 6.65 4.50 -0.71
N PHE A 165 5.93 4.96 0.32
CA PHE A 165 4.48 5.08 0.21
C PHE A 165 4.02 6.16 -0.76
N VAL A 166 4.78 7.26 -0.92
CA VAL A 166 4.57 8.23 -2.01
C VAL A 166 4.72 7.55 -3.37
N ALA A 167 5.77 6.74 -3.57
CA ALA A 167 5.96 6.00 -4.81
C ALA A 167 4.81 4.99 -5.05
N VAL A 168 4.35 4.29 -4.00
CA VAL A 168 3.19 3.37 -4.05
C VAL A 168 1.94 4.09 -4.55
N VAL A 169 1.58 5.23 -3.95
CA VAL A 169 0.34 5.93 -4.36
C VAL A 169 0.45 6.54 -5.75
N ILE A 170 1.64 6.97 -6.20
CA ILE A 170 1.87 7.40 -7.58
C ILE A 170 1.60 6.24 -8.55
N VAL A 171 2.16 5.06 -8.29
CA VAL A 171 1.91 3.86 -9.11
C VAL A 171 0.42 3.47 -9.04
N PHE A 172 -0.20 3.54 -7.88
CA PHE A 172 -1.62 3.25 -7.68
C PHE A 172 -2.54 4.23 -8.45
N ALA A 173 -2.14 5.50 -8.61
CA ALA A 173 -2.84 6.45 -9.49
C ALA A 173 -2.85 5.99 -10.95
N GLY A 174 -1.86 5.22 -11.39
CA GLY A 174 -1.75 4.61 -12.72
C GLY A 174 -2.68 3.43 -12.98
N THR A 175 -3.54 3.03 -12.03
CA THR A 175 -4.48 1.90 -12.16
C THR A 175 -5.25 1.93 -13.49
N LYS A 176 -5.68 3.13 -13.94
CA LYS A 176 -6.38 3.27 -15.21
C LYS A 176 -5.53 2.78 -16.38
N TRP A 177 -4.27 3.17 -16.46
CA TRP A 177 -3.38 2.81 -17.56
C TRP A 177 -3.04 1.31 -17.53
N LEU A 178 -2.90 0.75 -16.35
CA LEU A 178 -2.69 -0.68 -16.17
C LEU A 178 -3.89 -1.49 -16.69
N LEU A 179 -5.12 -1.10 -16.34
CA LEU A 179 -6.36 -1.73 -16.78
C LEU A 179 -6.61 -1.56 -18.29
N GLU A 180 -6.33 -0.38 -18.85
CA GLU A 180 -6.46 -0.08 -20.27
C GLU A 180 -5.28 -0.60 -21.12
N ARG A 181 -4.29 -1.29 -20.50
CA ARG A 181 -3.07 -1.79 -21.14
C ARG A 181 -2.25 -0.70 -21.83
N LYS A 182 -2.32 0.52 -21.33
CA LYS A 182 -1.50 1.65 -21.76
C LYS A 182 -0.11 1.54 -21.14
N ASN A 183 0.65 0.53 -21.58
CA ASN A 183 1.90 0.11 -20.94
C ASN A 183 2.97 1.21 -20.94
N ILE A 184 3.08 1.99 -22.01
CA ILE A 184 4.07 3.08 -22.08
C ILE A 184 3.79 4.13 -21.01
N GLN A 185 2.53 4.60 -20.89
CA GLN A 185 2.13 5.58 -19.88
C GLN A 185 2.34 5.03 -18.46
N TYR A 186 2.02 3.75 -18.26
CA TYR A 186 2.24 3.10 -16.98
C TYR A 186 3.73 2.99 -16.63
N ILE A 187 4.59 2.56 -17.58
CA ILE A 187 6.05 2.49 -17.39
C ILE A 187 6.62 3.88 -17.08
N LEU A 188 6.24 4.91 -17.82
CA LEU A 188 6.69 6.29 -17.55
C LEU A 188 6.29 6.76 -16.15
N LEU A 189 5.07 6.41 -15.68
CA LEU A 189 4.65 6.71 -14.32
C LEU A 189 5.47 5.94 -13.28
N VAL A 190 5.77 4.67 -13.52
CA VAL A 190 6.62 3.86 -12.62
C VAL A 190 8.03 4.41 -12.57
N LEU A 191 8.61 4.82 -13.71
CA LEU A 191 9.90 5.49 -13.76
C LEU A 191 9.88 6.82 -12.99
N PHE A 192 8.80 7.58 -13.10
CA PHE A 192 8.63 8.78 -12.27
C PHE A 192 8.54 8.44 -10.77
N ALA A 193 7.75 7.42 -10.39
CA ALA A 193 7.63 6.97 -9.01
C ALA A 193 8.96 6.47 -8.45
N SER A 194 9.83 5.86 -9.27
CA SER A 194 11.14 5.37 -8.85
C SER A 194 12.11 6.47 -8.42
N LEU A 195 11.89 7.72 -8.85
CA LEU A 195 12.64 8.88 -8.36
C LEU A 195 12.36 9.15 -6.86
N PHE A 196 11.17 8.75 -6.37
CA PHE A 196 10.79 8.85 -4.96
C PHE A 196 11.24 7.64 -4.15
N HIS A 197 11.14 6.44 -4.73
CA HIS A 197 11.63 5.20 -4.13
C HIS A 197 11.88 4.12 -5.19
N GLN A 198 13.11 3.63 -5.26
CA GLN A 198 13.59 2.77 -6.35
C GLN A 198 12.82 1.44 -6.47
N THR A 199 12.29 0.90 -5.35
CA THR A 199 11.49 -0.34 -5.38
C THR A 199 10.23 -0.25 -6.26
N ALA A 200 9.80 0.98 -6.64
CA ALA A 200 8.72 1.15 -7.61
C ALA A 200 9.00 0.46 -8.95
N LEU A 201 10.27 0.31 -9.35
CA LEU A 201 10.66 -0.36 -10.60
C LEU A 201 10.16 -1.81 -10.69
N LEU A 202 9.96 -2.47 -9.54
CA LEU A 202 9.35 -3.81 -9.47
C LEU A 202 7.95 -3.84 -10.10
N MET A 203 7.26 -2.69 -10.15
CA MET A 203 5.94 -2.61 -10.74
C MET A 203 5.93 -2.65 -12.28
N ILE A 204 7.08 -2.55 -12.94
CA ILE A 204 7.17 -2.79 -14.39
C ILE A 204 6.88 -4.25 -14.72
N PRO A 205 7.67 -5.24 -14.27
CA PRO A 205 7.37 -6.65 -14.53
C PRO A 205 6.06 -7.09 -13.87
N ILE A 206 5.78 -6.66 -12.64
CA ILE A 206 4.54 -6.99 -11.94
C ILE A 206 3.33 -6.47 -12.73
N GLY A 207 3.37 -5.27 -13.28
CA GLY A 207 2.29 -4.72 -14.10
C GLY A 207 1.93 -5.62 -15.29
N PHE A 208 2.93 -6.22 -15.97
CA PHE A 208 2.68 -7.19 -17.02
C PHE A 208 2.10 -8.52 -16.51
N ILE A 209 2.48 -8.94 -15.30
CA ILE A 209 1.91 -10.15 -14.68
C ILE A 209 0.45 -9.92 -14.30
N LEU A 210 0.09 -8.75 -13.79
CA LEU A 210 -1.27 -8.40 -13.40
C LEU A 210 -2.26 -8.40 -14.58
N GLN A 211 -1.78 -8.07 -15.78
CA GLN A 211 -2.61 -8.02 -16.99
C GLN A 211 -2.96 -9.42 -17.51
N GLY A 212 -4.20 -9.59 -17.92
CA GLY A 212 -4.73 -10.84 -18.47
C GLY A 212 -5.90 -11.36 -17.64
N LYS A 213 -6.27 -12.62 -17.88
CA LYS A 213 -7.36 -13.27 -17.13
C LYS A 213 -6.93 -13.56 -15.68
N ALA A 214 -7.90 -13.70 -14.81
CA ALA A 214 -7.65 -14.17 -13.45
C ALA A 214 -6.98 -15.56 -13.47
N TRP A 215 -5.98 -15.76 -12.62
CA TRP A 215 -5.13 -16.97 -12.58
C TRP A 215 -4.44 -17.25 -13.92
N ASN A 216 -3.96 -16.21 -14.62
CA ASN A 216 -3.20 -16.39 -15.84
C ASN A 216 -1.86 -17.12 -15.58
N ILE A 217 -1.28 -17.68 -16.64
CA ILE A 217 -0.05 -18.48 -16.53
C ILE A 217 1.11 -17.69 -15.87
N LYS A 218 1.19 -16.37 -16.04
CA LYS A 218 2.25 -15.55 -15.45
C LYS A 218 2.12 -15.48 -13.92
N THR A 219 0.89 -15.33 -13.40
CA THR A 219 0.64 -15.37 -11.96
C THR A 219 0.86 -16.75 -11.36
N LEU A 220 0.51 -17.82 -12.08
CA LEU A 220 0.78 -19.19 -11.63
C LEU A 220 2.28 -19.49 -11.61
N LEU A 221 3.04 -19.06 -12.62
CA LEU A 221 4.49 -19.16 -12.64
C LEU A 221 5.14 -18.34 -11.52
N PHE A 222 4.59 -17.16 -11.21
CA PHE A 222 5.08 -16.35 -10.09
C PHE A 222 4.88 -17.08 -8.75
N ILE A 223 3.72 -17.69 -8.50
CA ILE A 223 3.49 -18.49 -7.30
C ILE A 223 4.40 -19.69 -7.24
N ALA A 224 4.58 -20.42 -8.36
CA ALA A 224 5.50 -21.55 -8.42
C ALA A 224 6.96 -21.12 -8.12
N ALA A 225 7.39 -19.96 -8.65
CA ALA A 225 8.70 -19.39 -8.35
C ALA A 225 8.81 -18.96 -6.87
N SER A 226 7.76 -18.37 -6.29
CA SER A 226 7.73 -18.02 -4.86
C SER A 226 7.84 -19.26 -3.97
N LEU A 227 7.12 -20.34 -4.30
CA LEU A 227 7.24 -21.61 -3.57
C LEU A 227 8.61 -22.25 -3.73
N ALA A 228 9.21 -22.18 -4.93
CA ALA A 228 10.58 -22.63 -5.14
C ALA A 228 11.58 -21.80 -4.32
N ALA A 229 11.40 -20.48 -4.25
CA ALA A 229 12.25 -19.62 -3.43
C ALA A 229 12.15 -19.96 -1.92
N VAL A 230 10.97 -20.35 -1.44
CA VAL A 230 10.77 -20.81 -0.05
C VAL A 230 11.48 -22.15 0.19
N VAL A 231 11.37 -23.11 -0.75
CA VAL A 231 11.99 -24.44 -0.59
C VAL A 231 13.51 -24.37 -0.73
N PHE A 232 14.03 -23.51 -1.60
CA PHE A 232 15.45 -23.34 -1.89
C PHE A 232 15.94 -21.97 -1.44
N VAL A 233 15.64 -21.61 -0.17
CA VAL A 233 15.87 -20.25 0.34
C VAL A 233 17.34 -19.81 0.23
N ASP A 234 18.31 -20.68 0.52
CA ASP A 234 19.73 -20.35 0.42
C ASP A 234 20.14 -19.97 -1.02
N ARG A 235 19.66 -20.74 -2.00
CA ARG A 235 19.92 -20.43 -3.41
C ARG A 235 19.23 -19.15 -3.87
N PHE A 236 18.01 -18.91 -3.36
CA PHE A 236 17.29 -17.67 -3.64
C PHE A 236 18.02 -16.46 -3.07
N THR A 237 18.54 -16.56 -1.84
CA THR A 237 19.34 -15.52 -1.18
C THR A 237 20.62 -15.22 -1.94
N ASP A 238 21.36 -16.26 -2.37
CA ASP A 238 22.56 -16.11 -3.19
C ASP A 238 22.27 -15.38 -4.51
N ILE A 239 21.16 -15.74 -5.19
CA ILE A 239 20.74 -15.09 -6.43
C ILE A 239 20.35 -13.63 -6.19
N LEU A 240 19.62 -13.36 -5.11
CA LEU A 240 19.19 -12.02 -4.73
C LEU A 240 20.40 -11.13 -4.41
N ASP A 241 21.36 -11.63 -3.65
CA ASP A 241 22.58 -10.91 -3.28
C ASP A 241 23.39 -10.55 -4.54
N ASN A 242 23.63 -11.52 -5.42
CA ASN A 242 24.29 -11.27 -6.69
C ASN A 242 23.55 -10.26 -7.57
N ALA A 243 22.21 -10.34 -7.65
CA ALA A 243 21.40 -9.41 -8.45
C ALA A 243 21.39 -7.97 -7.87
N LEU A 244 21.61 -7.82 -6.60
CA LEU A 244 21.60 -6.53 -5.90
C LEU A 244 22.99 -5.92 -5.67
N SER A 245 24.07 -6.67 -5.96
CA SER A 245 25.45 -6.30 -5.64
C SER A 245 25.93 -4.95 -6.21
N GLU A 246 25.35 -4.49 -7.33
CA GLU A 246 25.65 -3.18 -7.93
C GLU A 246 24.56 -2.13 -7.67
N THR A 247 23.66 -2.38 -6.72
CA THR A 247 22.55 -1.46 -6.39
C THR A 247 22.72 -0.85 -5.01
N GLN A 248 21.85 0.10 -4.66
CA GLN A 248 21.77 0.62 -3.29
C GLN A 248 21.33 -0.42 -2.24
N TYR A 249 21.00 -1.62 -2.66
CA TYR A 249 20.55 -2.75 -1.85
C TYR A 249 21.58 -3.89 -1.80
N GLU A 250 22.84 -3.63 -2.13
CA GLU A 250 23.92 -4.62 -2.19
C GLU A 250 24.11 -5.42 -0.90
N ASN A 251 23.81 -4.82 0.26
CA ASN A 251 23.97 -5.47 1.56
C ASN A 251 22.63 -5.96 2.17
N VAL A 252 21.55 -6.01 1.38
CA VAL A 252 20.22 -6.35 1.93
C VAL A 252 20.21 -7.71 2.61
N VAL A 253 20.89 -8.71 2.04
CA VAL A 253 20.93 -10.07 2.59
C VAL A 253 21.71 -10.11 3.89
N SER A 254 22.93 -9.56 3.93
CA SER A 254 23.72 -9.49 5.16
C SER A 254 23.12 -8.57 6.22
N ASP A 255 22.43 -7.49 5.80
CA ASP A 255 21.77 -6.57 6.69
C ASP A 255 20.62 -7.24 7.47
N TRP A 256 19.78 -8.07 6.83
CA TRP A 256 18.67 -8.71 7.57
C TRP A 256 19.14 -9.66 8.65
N GLU A 257 20.25 -10.37 8.44
CA GLU A 257 20.87 -11.22 9.45
C GLU A 257 21.37 -10.40 10.65
N SER A 258 21.98 -9.23 10.37
CA SER A 258 22.49 -8.33 11.40
C SER A 258 21.39 -7.66 12.23
N PHE A 259 20.19 -7.50 11.67
CA PHE A 259 19.02 -6.92 12.36
C PHE A 259 18.19 -7.94 13.14
N ASN A 260 18.59 -9.22 13.19
CA ASN A 260 17.79 -10.32 13.72
C ASN A 260 16.37 -10.35 13.14
N ASP A 261 16.25 -10.16 11.81
CA ASP A 261 14.99 -10.13 11.10
C ASP A 261 14.52 -11.55 10.80
N ASP A 262 13.66 -12.08 11.67
CA ASP A 262 13.11 -13.45 11.60
C ASP A 262 12.05 -13.62 10.49
N GLY A 263 11.92 -12.66 9.59
CA GLY A 263 10.96 -12.70 8.50
C GLY A 263 9.57 -12.19 8.89
N THR A 264 8.63 -12.31 7.97
CA THR A 264 7.26 -11.85 8.19
C THR A 264 6.48 -12.84 9.05
N ASN A 265 5.80 -12.33 10.08
CA ASN A 265 4.97 -13.13 10.99
C ASN A 265 3.87 -13.88 10.22
N VAL A 266 3.65 -15.17 10.57
CA VAL A 266 2.68 -16.08 9.93
C VAL A 266 1.25 -15.51 9.94
N PHE A 267 0.82 -14.87 11.02
CA PHE A 267 -0.51 -14.25 11.07
C PHE A 267 -0.68 -13.14 10.03
N ARG A 268 0.37 -12.33 9.80
CA ARG A 268 0.38 -11.32 8.74
C ARG A 268 0.27 -11.99 7.36
N VAL A 269 1.04 -13.05 7.11
CA VAL A 269 0.96 -13.82 5.86
C VAL A 269 -0.45 -14.34 5.62
N LEU A 270 -1.10 -14.91 6.65
CA LEU A 270 -2.48 -15.40 6.56
C LEU A 270 -3.48 -14.28 6.23
N VAL A 271 -3.42 -13.15 6.96
CA VAL A 271 -4.34 -12.03 6.75
C VAL A 271 -4.23 -11.47 5.33
N TYR A 272 -3.00 -11.28 4.83
CA TYR A 272 -2.79 -10.75 3.47
C TYR A 272 -3.00 -11.78 2.36
N SER A 273 -3.07 -13.09 2.69
CA SER A 273 -3.42 -14.15 1.75
C SER A 273 -4.93 -14.42 1.69
N MET A 274 -5.72 -13.90 2.64
CA MET A 274 -7.18 -14.12 2.65
C MET A 274 -7.89 -13.73 1.35
N PRO A 275 -7.55 -12.59 0.68
CA PRO A 275 -8.18 -12.28 -0.60
C PRO A 275 -7.88 -13.34 -1.67
N ALA A 276 -6.67 -13.91 -1.73
CA ALA A 276 -6.36 -14.98 -2.68
C ALA A 276 -7.12 -16.27 -2.39
N ILE A 277 -7.30 -16.62 -1.11
CA ILE A 277 -8.08 -17.79 -0.66
C ILE A 277 -9.55 -17.62 -1.03
N LEU A 278 -10.15 -16.46 -0.72
CA LEU A 278 -11.54 -16.16 -1.04
C LEU A 278 -11.77 -16.09 -2.55
N ALA A 279 -10.82 -15.48 -3.31
CA ALA A 279 -10.88 -15.50 -4.77
C ALA A 279 -10.93 -16.93 -5.33
N PHE A 280 -10.13 -17.85 -4.75
CA PHE A 280 -10.15 -19.26 -5.18
C PHE A 280 -11.50 -19.93 -4.87
N ILE A 281 -12.08 -19.65 -3.70
CA ILE A 281 -13.44 -20.12 -3.37
C ILE A 281 -14.46 -19.56 -4.38
N GLY A 282 -14.40 -18.26 -4.64
CA GLY A 282 -15.28 -17.54 -5.57
C GLY A 282 -14.91 -17.65 -7.05
N ARG A 283 -13.96 -18.55 -7.44
CA ARG A 283 -13.37 -18.58 -8.79
C ARG A 283 -14.37 -18.70 -9.94
N LYS A 284 -15.50 -19.38 -9.72
CA LYS A 284 -16.55 -19.49 -10.74
C LYS A 284 -17.17 -18.12 -11.00
N ARG A 285 -17.49 -17.38 -9.93
CA ARG A 285 -18.08 -16.04 -10.00
C ARG A 285 -17.15 -15.05 -10.67
N ILE A 286 -15.88 -14.99 -10.25
CA ILE A 286 -14.86 -14.11 -10.83
C ILE A 286 -14.68 -14.37 -12.33
N LYS A 287 -14.64 -15.64 -12.75
CA LYS A 287 -14.53 -16.00 -14.18
C LYS A 287 -15.78 -15.67 -14.99
N THR A 288 -16.97 -15.74 -14.37
CA THR A 288 -18.24 -15.44 -15.04
C THR A 288 -18.43 -13.93 -15.22
N ASP A 289 -18.13 -13.14 -14.18
CA ASP A 289 -18.27 -11.70 -14.23
C ASP A 289 -17.21 -11.03 -15.14
N ASP A 290 -16.03 -11.64 -15.23
CA ASP A 290 -14.85 -11.20 -16.03
C ASP A 290 -14.58 -9.69 -15.92
N ASP A 291 -14.89 -9.09 -14.74
CA ASP A 291 -14.63 -7.67 -14.47
C ASP A 291 -13.12 -7.43 -14.48
N PRO A 292 -12.61 -6.52 -15.34
CA PRO A 292 -11.17 -6.30 -15.46
C PRO A 292 -10.51 -5.80 -14.16
N VAL A 293 -11.23 -5.04 -13.32
CA VAL A 293 -10.71 -4.55 -12.03
C VAL A 293 -10.53 -5.72 -11.08
N ILE A 294 -11.55 -6.58 -10.97
CA ILE A 294 -11.54 -7.75 -10.08
C ILE A 294 -10.56 -8.80 -10.56
N THR A 295 -10.50 -9.03 -11.86
CA THR A 295 -9.51 -9.92 -12.49
C THR A 295 -8.06 -9.49 -12.18
N MET A 296 -7.74 -8.19 -12.33
CA MET A 296 -6.43 -7.63 -12.00
C MET A 296 -6.17 -7.74 -10.49
N ALA A 297 -7.16 -7.41 -9.65
CA ALA A 297 -7.00 -7.48 -8.20
C ALA A 297 -6.84 -8.93 -7.69
N THR A 298 -7.47 -9.92 -8.36
CA THR A 298 -7.23 -11.34 -8.12
C THR A 298 -5.78 -11.73 -8.43
N ASN A 299 -5.24 -11.29 -9.56
CA ASN A 299 -3.83 -11.53 -9.88
C ASN A 299 -2.91 -10.84 -8.87
N ALA A 300 -3.26 -9.62 -8.41
CA ALA A 300 -2.52 -8.92 -7.38
C ALA A 300 -2.54 -9.66 -6.02
N SER A 301 -3.65 -10.32 -5.65
CA SER A 301 -3.73 -11.10 -4.42
C SER A 301 -2.78 -12.29 -4.41
N LEU A 302 -2.62 -12.98 -5.55
CA LEU A 302 -1.65 -14.06 -5.70
C LEU A 302 -0.21 -13.54 -5.55
N ILE A 303 0.13 -12.40 -6.20
CA ILE A 303 1.46 -11.80 -6.08
C ILE A 303 1.72 -11.36 -4.63
N THR A 304 0.73 -10.74 -3.98
CA THR A 304 0.81 -10.37 -2.55
C THR A 304 1.16 -11.57 -1.69
N SER A 305 0.41 -12.68 -1.85
CA SER A 305 0.62 -13.90 -1.08
C SER A 305 2.00 -14.51 -1.37
N GLY A 306 2.42 -14.56 -2.63
CA GLY A 306 3.71 -15.12 -3.03
C GLY A 306 4.88 -14.34 -2.42
N ILE A 307 4.85 -13.00 -2.45
CA ILE A 307 5.91 -12.18 -1.83
C ILE A 307 5.92 -12.36 -0.31
N TYR A 308 4.75 -12.38 0.34
CA TYR A 308 4.69 -12.62 1.79
C TYR A 308 5.18 -14.00 2.19
N LEU A 309 4.91 -15.05 1.40
CA LEU A 309 5.46 -16.39 1.64
C LEU A 309 7.00 -16.38 1.59
N VAL A 310 7.59 -15.71 0.59
CA VAL A 310 9.04 -15.55 0.51
C VAL A 310 9.57 -14.75 1.70
N SER A 311 8.91 -13.65 2.06
CA SER A 311 9.34 -12.81 3.18
C SER A 311 9.25 -13.50 4.55
N MET A 312 8.42 -14.54 4.68
CA MET A 312 8.30 -15.32 5.91
C MET A 312 9.58 -16.11 6.23
N VAL A 313 10.32 -16.52 5.20
CA VAL A 313 11.57 -17.30 5.33
C VAL A 313 12.82 -16.47 4.99
N THR A 314 12.66 -15.19 4.73
CA THR A 314 13.75 -14.26 4.43
C THR A 314 13.67 -13.05 5.35
N SER A 315 13.26 -11.89 4.85
CA SER A 315 13.24 -10.62 5.58
C SER A 315 11.84 -10.01 5.64
N GLY A 316 11.33 -9.78 6.83
CA GLY A 316 10.13 -8.99 7.08
C GLY A 316 10.34 -7.50 6.84
N ILE A 317 11.54 -7.00 7.12
CA ILE A 317 11.89 -5.58 7.01
C ILE A 317 12.09 -5.17 5.55
N PHE A 318 12.75 -5.99 4.72
CA PHE A 318 13.07 -5.65 3.33
C PHE A 318 12.08 -6.27 2.34
N VAL A 319 11.96 -7.60 2.32
CA VAL A 319 11.07 -8.32 1.39
C VAL A 319 9.62 -8.12 1.76
N GLY A 320 9.28 -8.14 3.07
CA GLY A 320 7.92 -7.94 3.59
C GLY A 320 7.32 -6.56 3.31
N ARG A 321 8.12 -5.58 2.86
CA ARG A 321 7.64 -4.26 2.42
C ARG A 321 7.23 -4.19 0.95
N LEU A 322 7.63 -5.15 0.13
CA LEU A 322 7.36 -5.13 -1.32
C LEU A 322 5.89 -5.35 -1.67
N PRO A 323 5.12 -6.19 -0.94
CA PRO A 323 3.70 -6.40 -1.23
C PRO A 323 2.86 -5.13 -1.23
N ILE A 324 3.29 -4.02 -0.60
CA ILE A 324 2.50 -2.78 -0.49
C ILE A 324 2.07 -2.22 -1.84
N TYR A 325 2.84 -2.44 -2.90
CA TYR A 325 2.50 -2.00 -4.25
C TYR A 325 1.29 -2.72 -4.84
N VAL A 326 1.03 -3.95 -4.40
CA VAL A 326 -0.03 -4.81 -4.95
C VAL A 326 -1.13 -5.14 -3.94
N SER A 327 -0.82 -5.15 -2.64
CA SER A 327 -1.76 -5.50 -1.58
C SER A 327 -2.92 -4.51 -1.43
N LEU A 328 -2.76 -3.25 -1.86
CA LEU A 328 -3.87 -2.29 -1.95
C LEU A 328 -4.97 -2.78 -2.90
N TYR A 329 -4.61 -3.44 -4.02
CA TYR A 329 -5.59 -4.03 -4.94
C TYR A 329 -6.27 -5.24 -4.31
N SER A 330 -5.52 -6.10 -3.63
CA SER A 330 -6.07 -7.30 -3.01
C SER A 330 -6.94 -6.98 -1.80
N ASN A 331 -6.42 -6.24 -0.82
CA ASN A 331 -7.12 -6.01 0.43
C ASN A 331 -8.19 -4.91 0.32
N CYS A 332 -7.89 -3.81 -0.40
CA CYS A 332 -8.78 -2.65 -0.42
C CYS A 332 -9.72 -2.59 -1.63
N ILE A 333 -9.52 -3.42 -2.65
CA ILE A 333 -10.42 -3.49 -3.83
C ILE A 333 -11.07 -4.86 -3.95
N LEU A 334 -10.29 -5.95 -3.96
CA LEU A 334 -10.82 -7.30 -4.15
C LEU A 334 -11.64 -7.75 -2.94
N LEU A 335 -11.10 -7.69 -1.74
CA LEU A 335 -11.76 -8.20 -0.54
C LEU A 335 -13.15 -7.57 -0.27
N PRO A 336 -13.37 -6.24 -0.44
CA PRO A 336 -14.72 -5.66 -0.40
C PRO A 336 -15.68 -6.29 -1.42
N TRP A 337 -15.22 -6.50 -2.66
CA TRP A 337 -16.03 -7.13 -3.70
C TRP A 337 -16.35 -8.59 -3.38
N GLU A 338 -15.40 -9.34 -2.86
CA GLU A 338 -15.56 -10.74 -2.48
C GLU A 338 -16.65 -10.94 -1.43
N THR A 339 -16.65 -10.09 -0.40
CA THR A 339 -17.68 -10.16 0.65
C THR A 339 -19.09 -9.90 0.13
N GLU A 340 -19.23 -9.17 -0.97
CA GLU A 340 -20.53 -8.83 -1.55
C GLU A 340 -20.99 -9.80 -2.62
N ASN A 341 -20.08 -10.50 -3.32
CA ASN A 341 -20.38 -11.18 -4.57
C ASN A 341 -20.13 -12.69 -4.57
N ILE A 342 -19.33 -13.23 -3.64
CA ILE A 342 -18.98 -14.66 -3.59
C ILE A 342 -20.08 -15.45 -2.87
N PHE A 343 -20.68 -14.86 -1.85
CA PHE A 343 -21.62 -15.52 -0.95
C PHE A 343 -23.09 -15.14 -1.27
N SER A 344 -24.05 -15.95 -0.77
CA SER A 344 -25.46 -15.56 -0.84
C SER A 344 -25.70 -14.23 -0.10
N ARG A 345 -26.77 -13.52 -0.40
CA ARG A 345 -27.08 -12.22 0.21
C ARG A 345 -27.12 -12.26 1.74
N GLU A 346 -27.63 -13.34 2.32
CA GLU A 346 -27.69 -13.52 3.77
C GLU A 346 -26.32 -13.80 4.36
N SER A 347 -25.55 -14.71 3.75
CA SER A 347 -24.19 -15.05 4.18
C SER A 347 -23.21 -13.90 3.98
N SER A 348 -23.39 -13.07 2.96
CA SER A 348 -22.54 -11.91 2.67
C SER A 348 -22.48 -10.92 3.83
N GLN A 349 -23.61 -10.65 4.49
CA GLN A 349 -23.63 -9.76 5.66
C GLN A 349 -22.87 -10.35 6.85
N LEU A 350 -23.05 -11.66 7.09
CA LEU A 350 -22.33 -12.38 8.15
C LEU A 350 -20.82 -12.41 7.87
N VAL A 351 -20.42 -12.75 6.64
CA VAL A 351 -19.01 -12.79 6.23
C VAL A 351 -18.35 -11.42 6.39
N LYS A 352 -19.05 -10.36 5.99
CA LYS A 352 -18.56 -8.98 6.16
C LYS A 352 -18.38 -8.63 7.64
N LEU A 353 -19.33 -8.99 8.50
CA LEU A 353 -19.23 -8.77 9.94
C LEU A 353 -18.04 -9.56 10.53
N LEU A 354 -17.92 -10.84 10.21
CA LEU A 354 -16.81 -11.69 10.65
C LEU A 354 -15.46 -11.12 10.20
N MET A 355 -15.35 -10.67 8.96
CA MET A 355 -14.15 -10.03 8.45
C MET A 355 -13.80 -8.76 9.25
N ILE A 356 -14.79 -7.90 9.54
CA ILE A 356 -14.55 -6.70 10.37
C ILE A 356 -14.04 -7.10 11.76
N VAL A 357 -14.66 -8.09 12.40
CA VAL A 357 -14.22 -8.58 13.71
C VAL A 357 -12.81 -9.18 13.65
N CYS A 358 -12.50 -9.99 12.62
CA CYS A 358 -11.17 -10.57 12.44
C CYS A 358 -10.09 -9.49 12.22
N TYR A 359 -10.38 -8.44 11.43
CA TYR A 359 -9.44 -7.35 11.22
C TYR A 359 -9.27 -6.46 12.46
N ILE A 360 -10.30 -6.27 13.30
CA ILE A 360 -10.17 -5.61 14.60
C ILE A 360 -9.31 -6.46 15.54
N ALA A 361 -9.50 -7.77 15.56
CA ALA A 361 -8.67 -8.69 16.35
C ALA A 361 -7.20 -8.69 15.86
N PHE A 362 -6.99 -8.70 14.54
CA PHE A 362 -5.65 -8.58 13.96
C PHE A 362 -5.01 -7.23 14.28
N TYR A 363 -5.77 -6.13 14.19
CA TYR A 363 -5.30 -4.80 14.59
C TYR A 363 -4.82 -4.81 16.05
N TYR A 364 -5.64 -5.36 16.96
CA TYR A 364 -5.26 -5.47 18.37
C TYR A 364 -3.99 -6.31 18.55
N TYR A 365 -3.92 -7.47 17.90
CA TYR A 365 -2.74 -8.32 17.91
C TYR A 365 -1.48 -7.58 17.45
N ALA A 366 -1.55 -6.92 16.30
CA ALA A 366 -0.41 -6.22 15.70
C ALA A 366 0.06 -4.99 16.48
N MET A 367 -0.85 -4.34 17.24
CA MET A 367 -0.52 -3.12 17.97
C MET A 367 -0.12 -3.35 19.43
N PHE A 368 -0.52 -4.46 20.05
CA PHE A 368 -0.36 -4.69 21.47
C PHE A 368 0.39 -5.97 21.85
N ILE A 369 0.51 -6.93 20.93
CA ILE A 369 1.07 -8.26 21.23
C ILE A 369 2.34 -8.52 20.43
N ASN A 370 2.42 -8.03 19.17
CA ASN A 370 3.53 -8.24 18.24
C ASN A 370 4.41 -6.93 18.21
#